data_9d6a806ef5fd29cc6189914453f64afe
#
_entry.id   9d6a806ef5fd29cc6189914453f64afe
#
_cell.length_a   1.000
_cell.length_b   1.000
_cell.length_c   1.000
_cell.angle_alpha   90.00
_cell.angle_beta   90.00
_cell.angle_gamma   90.00
#
_symmetry.space_group_name_H-M   'P 1'
#
loop_
_entity.id
_entity.type
_entity.pdbx_description
1 polymer ?
#
loop_
_entity_poly.entity_id
_entity_poly.type
_entity_poly.pdbx_seq_one_letter_code
_entity_poly.pdbx_strand_id
1 'polypeptide(L)'
;MSSAANLTVVKIGGSVLTGHDAIRRTAEALAARVARERLTLLVVVSAELGHTDLLLDEARALSPDPSAAALDLLWSTGELRSVALLTLALESRGVAVRGLNVHEAGLQAGERGLTLNPLAVRAALAQCSIVVVPGFLATREQRVVTLGRGGSDLSAVSLAILLGAARCELVKDVDGYFTSDPNVDAHASLIPALDFDDALRLADDGCPLVQRQAIAAARAAGLTLVVRSLTSEGSVLHAPRPPSRVHDFSTSRRSDLSTF
;
A
#
# COMPACT_ATOMS: atom_id res chain seq x y z
N MET A 1 -11.85 -22.74 4.15
CA MET A 1 -11.66 -21.77 3.05
C MET A 1 -11.81 -20.39 3.66
N SER A 2 -10.71 -19.70 3.97
CA SER A 2 -10.77 -18.30 4.46
C SER A 2 -11.30 -17.45 3.33
N SER A 3 -12.43 -16.79 3.55
CA SER A 3 -13.10 -15.94 2.56
C SER A 3 -12.18 -14.78 2.17
N ALA A 4 -12.02 -14.51 0.88
CA ALA A 4 -11.33 -13.33 0.35
C ALA A 4 -11.89 -12.00 0.91
N ALA A 5 -13.09 -12.04 1.47
CA ALA A 5 -13.76 -10.91 2.10
C ALA A 5 -13.05 -10.33 3.34
N ASN A 6 -12.11 -11.07 3.97
CA ASN A 6 -11.41 -10.63 5.19
C ASN A 6 -9.92 -10.30 4.95
N LEU A 7 -9.44 -10.36 3.70
CA LEU A 7 -8.06 -10.02 3.39
C LEU A 7 -7.93 -8.50 3.15
N THR A 8 -7.02 -7.88 3.88
CA THR A 8 -6.57 -6.52 3.63
C THR A 8 -5.07 -6.54 3.31
N VAL A 9 -4.66 -5.86 2.25
CA VAL A 9 -3.24 -5.62 1.98
C VAL A 9 -2.85 -4.28 2.61
N VAL A 10 -1.80 -4.29 3.41
CA VAL A 10 -1.29 -3.10 4.13
C VAL A 10 0.16 -2.88 3.72
N LYS A 11 0.44 -1.75 3.08
CA LYS A 11 1.81 -1.34 2.79
C LYS A 11 2.33 -0.45 3.92
N ILE A 12 3.48 -0.76 4.47
CA ILE A 12 4.17 0.06 5.45
C ILE A 12 5.32 0.80 4.79
N GLY A 13 5.27 2.14 4.81
CA GLY A 13 6.31 3.00 4.25
C GLY A 13 7.62 2.94 5.04
N GLY A 14 8.75 3.22 4.37
CA GLY A 14 10.06 3.19 5.00
C GLY A 14 10.21 4.19 6.15
N SER A 15 9.58 5.36 6.07
CA SER A 15 9.53 6.36 7.15
C SER A 15 8.84 5.86 8.41
N VAL A 16 7.88 4.94 8.27
CA VAL A 16 7.14 4.33 9.40
C VAL A 16 7.96 3.20 10.06
N LEU A 17 9.03 2.73 9.43
CA LEU A 17 9.89 1.65 9.91
C LEU A 17 11.26 2.14 10.43
N THR A 18 11.44 3.46 10.60
CA THR A 18 12.73 4.05 10.96
C THR A 18 13.10 3.74 12.41
N GLY A 19 14.06 2.83 12.58
CA GLY A 19 14.58 2.39 13.88
C GLY A 19 13.68 1.38 14.60
N HIS A 20 14.26 0.72 15.60
CA HIS A 20 13.60 -0.39 16.30
C HIS A 20 12.30 0.00 17.01
N ASP A 21 12.20 1.22 17.54
CA ASP A 21 11.00 1.67 18.24
C ASP A 21 9.82 1.90 17.29
N ALA A 22 10.08 2.39 16.09
CA ALA A 22 9.05 2.52 15.06
C ALA A 22 8.55 1.14 14.60
N ILE A 23 9.46 0.16 14.42
CA ILE A 23 9.10 -1.23 14.11
C ILE A 23 8.24 -1.84 15.22
N ARG A 24 8.59 -1.61 16.51
CA ARG A 24 7.79 -2.08 17.66
C ARG A 24 6.41 -1.47 17.69
N ARG A 25 6.26 -0.15 17.47
CA ARG A 25 4.96 0.53 17.38
C ARG A 25 4.12 0.01 16.21
N THR A 26 4.75 -0.20 15.06
CA THR A 26 4.08 -0.77 13.87
C THR A 26 3.56 -2.18 14.16
N ALA A 27 4.39 -3.04 14.77
CA ALA A 27 3.98 -4.39 15.15
C ALA A 27 2.84 -4.38 16.17
N GLU A 28 2.87 -3.48 17.14
CA GLU A 28 1.79 -3.30 18.13
C GLU A 28 0.47 -2.88 17.49
N ALA A 29 0.51 -1.89 16.60
CA ALA A 29 -0.67 -1.42 15.88
C ALA A 29 -1.29 -2.52 15.00
N LEU A 30 -0.47 -3.28 14.27
CA LEU A 30 -0.92 -4.40 13.44
C LEU A 30 -1.50 -5.54 14.29
N ALA A 31 -0.85 -5.91 15.41
CA ALA A 31 -1.31 -6.94 16.33
C ALA A 31 -2.67 -6.57 16.96
N ALA A 32 -2.79 -5.35 17.48
CA ALA A 32 -4.04 -4.85 18.04
C ALA A 32 -5.18 -4.83 17.02
N ARG A 33 -4.86 -4.48 15.78
CA ARG A 33 -5.82 -4.43 14.69
C ARG A 33 -6.35 -5.81 14.32
N VAL A 34 -5.47 -6.79 14.13
CA VAL A 34 -5.88 -8.18 13.82
C VAL A 34 -6.76 -8.75 14.93
N ALA A 35 -6.41 -8.51 16.20
CA ALA A 35 -7.19 -8.96 17.35
C ALA A 35 -8.59 -8.30 17.39
N ARG A 36 -8.69 -7.00 17.10
CA ARG A 36 -9.95 -6.24 17.14
C ARG A 36 -10.86 -6.54 15.95
N GLU A 37 -10.32 -6.57 14.73
CA GLU A 37 -11.10 -6.63 13.49
C GLU A 37 -11.24 -8.04 12.94
N ARG A 38 -10.53 -9.02 13.49
CA ARG A 38 -10.48 -10.42 13.02
C ARG A 38 -10.14 -10.52 11.53
N LEU A 39 -9.24 -9.64 11.06
CA LEU A 39 -8.75 -9.60 9.69
C LEU A 39 -7.55 -10.51 9.50
N THR A 40 -7.33 -10.91 8.25
CA THR A 40 -6.05 -11.45 7.79
C THR A 40 -5.33 -10.35 7.01
N LEU A 41 -4.07 -10.09 7.35
CA LEU A 41 -3.28 -9.03 6.74
C LEU A 41 -2.14 -9.61 5.89
N LEU A 42 -2.04 -9.14 4.64
CA LEU A 42 -0.80 -9.21 3.88
C LEU A 42 -0.08 -7.87 4.02
N VAL A 43 1.03 -7.87 4.72
CA VAL A 43 1.82 -6.65 4.99
C VAL A 43 2.97 -6.58 4.00
N VAL A 44 2.99 -5.52 3.20
CA VAL A 44 4.05 -5.22 2.24
C VAL A 44 4.94 -4.15 2.85
N VAL A 45 6.22 -4.45 3.07
CA VAL A 45 7.17 -3.51 3.69
C VAL A 45 8.10 -2.90 2.67
N SER A 46 8.56 -1.68 2.94
CA SER A 46 9.69 -1.04 2.26
C SER A 46 10.96 -1.16 3.11
N ALA A 47 12.12 -0.98 2.50
CA ALA A 47 13.33 -0.67 3.23
C ALA A 47 13.11 0.58 4.12
N GLU A 48 13.85 0.66 5.23
CA GLU A 48 13.87 1.82 6.12
C GLU A 48 14.24 3.10 5.33
N LEU A 49 13.66 4.24 5.72
CA LEU A 49 13.92 5.52 5.05
C LEU A 49 15.42 5.82 4.97
N GLY A 50 15.89 6.19 3.78
CA GLY A 50 17.29 6.47 3.49
C GLY A 50 18.18 5.22 3.31
N HIS A 51 17.70 4.02 3.65
CA HIS A 51 18.53 2.81 3.55
C HIS A 51 18.87 2.44 2.10
N THR A 52 17.96 2.64 1.16
CA THR A 52 18.19 2.42 -0.26
C THR A 52 19.27 3.34 -0.82
N ASP A 53 19.28 4.62 -0.39
CA ASP A 53 20.29 5.59 -0.80
C ASP A 53 21.65 5.25 -0.17
N LEU A 54 21.68 4.84 1.11
CA LEU A 54 22.90 4.37 1.77
C LEU A 54 23.54 3.18 1.02
N LEU A 55 22.73 2.19 0.64
CA LEU A 55 23.22 1.03 -0.14
C LEU A 55 23.74 1.45 -1.53
N LEU A 56 23.13 2.47 -2.16
CA LEU A 56 23.63 3.00 -3.43
C LEU A 56 24.99 3.69 -3.24
N ASP A 57 25.17 4.45 -2.16
CA ASP A 57 26.44 5.10 -1.85
C ASP A 57 27.55 4.06 -1.55
N GLU A 58 27.21 3.01 -0.82
CA GLU A 58 28.13 1.86 -0.60
C GLU A 58 28.56 1.21 -1.93
N ALA A 59 27.61 0.97 -2.84
CA ALA A 59 27.90 0.41 -4.16
C ALA A 59 28.83 1.32 -4.96
N ARG A 60 28.57 2.64 -4.95
CA ARG A 60 29.36 3.63 -5.67
C ARG A 60 30.76 3.81 -5.10
N ALA A 61 30.93 3.60 -3.80
CA ALA A 61 32.25 3.62 -3.17
C ALA A 61 33.14 2.47 -3.66
N LEU A 62 32.56 1.36 -4.12
CA LEU A 62 33.27 0.21 -4.68
C LEU A 62 33.40 0.27 -6.20
N SER A 63 32.39 0.81 -6.89
CA SER A 63 32.34 0.91 -8.34
C SER A 63 31.63 2.19 -8.76
N PRO A 64 32.25 3.06 -9.56
CA PRO A 64 31.58 4.28 -10.05
C PRO A 64 30.32 4.00 -10.89
N ASP A 65 30.28 2.84 -11.55
CA ASP A 65 29.17 2.37 -12.38
C ASP A 65 28.80 0.94 -12.02
N PRO A 66 28.06 0.75 -10.91
CA PRO A 66 27.65 -0.58 -10.47
C PRO A 66 26.59 -1.16 -11.42
N SER A 67 26.71 -2.43 -11.77
CA SER A 67 25.74 -3.10 -12.63
C SER A 67 24.34 -3.15 -11.99
N ALA A 68 23.31 -3.06 -12.80
CA ALA A 68 21.92 -3.16 -12.33
C ALA A 68 21.67 -4.43 -11.51
N ALA A 69 22.23 -5.56 -11.93
CA ALA A 69 22.07 -6.83 -11.22
C ALA A 69 22.73 -6.83 -9.82
N ALA A 70 23.88 -6.15 -9.66
CA ALA A 70 24.52 -5.99 -8.35
C ALA A 70 23.72 -5.05 -7.45
N LEU A 71 23.17 -3.95 -8.01
CA LEU A 71 22.31 -3.04 -7.29
C LEU A 71 20.99 -3.70 -6.85
N ASP A 72 20.34 -4.44 -7.73
CA ASP A 72 19.12 -5.18 -7.39
C ASP A 72 19.34 -6.13 -6.21
N LEU A 73 20.45 -6.86 -6.23
CA LEU A 73 20.84 -7.76 -5.13
C LEU A 73 21.11 -6.98 -3.84
N LEU A 74 21.84 -5.87 -3.91
CA LEU A 74 22.17 -5.06 -2.75
C LEU A 74 20.92 -4.39 -2.15
N TRP A 75 20.07 -3.76 -2.96
CA TRP A 75 18.83 -3.15 -2.51
C TRP A 75 17.86 -4.16 -1.90
N SER A 76 17.84 -5.41 -2.40
CA SER A 76 16.99 -6.45 -1.82
C SER A 76 17.26 -6.71 -0.35
N THR A 77 18.49 -6.48 0.14
CA THR A 77 18.87 -6.67 1.55
C THR A 77 18.12 -5.72 2.48
N GLY A 78 17.84 -4.48 2.05
CA GLY A 78 17.10 -3.50 2.82
C GLY A 78 15.64 -3.91 3.02
N GLU A 79 14.98 -4.37 1.94
CA GLU A 79 13.60 -4.86 1.99
C GLU A 79 13.48 -6.13 2.86
N LEU A 80 14.39 -7.10 2.66
CA LEU A 80 14.39 -8.35 3.43
C LEU A 80 14.70 -8.12 4.91
N ARG A 81 15.56 -7.15 5.24
CA ARG A 81 15.79 -6.72 6.63
C ARG A 81 14.48 -6.24 7.27
N SER A 82 13.71 -5.42 6.58
CA SER A 82 12.41 -4.92 7.08
C SER A 82 11.41 -6.05 7.28
N VAL A 83 11.33 -7.03 6.35
CA VAL A 83 10.51 -8.23 6.52
C VAL A 83 10.89 -8.97 7.79
N ALA A 84 12.18 -9.26 7.98
CA ALA A 84 12.68 -10.04 9.13
C ALA A 84 12.41 -9.31 10.46
N LEU A 85 12.74 -8.02 10.55
CA LEU A 85 12.58 -7.24 11.78
C LEU A 85 11.11 -7.06 12.18
N LEU A 86 10.21 -6.80 11.23
CA LEU A 86 8.80 -6.69 11.53
C LEU A 86 8.21 -8.05 11.93
N THR A 87 8.61 -9.14 11.28
CA THR A 87 8.22 -10.51 11.65
C THR A 87 8.63 -10.82 13.08
N LEU A 88 9.89 -10.60 13.46
CA LEU A 88 10.39 -10.80 14.84
C LEU A 88 9.59 -9.96 15.86
N ALA A 89 9.29 -8.70 15.52
CA ALA A 89 8.53 -7.84 16.40
C ALA A 89 7.07 -8.28 16.58
N LEU A 90 6.45 -8.91 15.58
CA LEU A 90 5.10 -9.50 15.66
C LEU A 90 5.13 -10.83 16.42
N GLU A 91 6.12 -11.70 16.18
CA GLU A 91 6.32 -12.96 16.92
C GLU A 91 6.47 -12.70 18.43
N SER A 92 7.25 -11.69 18.80
CA SER A 92 7.45 -11.32 20.22
C SER A 92 6.15 -10.89 20.92
N ARG A 93 5.09 -10.62 20.18
CA ARG A 93 3.74 -10.29 20.66
C ARG A 93 2.75 -11.47 20.60
N GLY A 94 3.24 -12.67 20.26
CA GLY A 94 2.41 -13.87 20.14
C GLY A 94 1.49 -13.86 18.90
N VAL A 95 1.75 -13.01 17.91
CA VAL A 95 0.95 -13.00 16.67
C VAL A 95 1.36 -14.18 15.79
N ALA A 96 0.39 -14.92 15.27
CA ALA A 96 0.63 -15.90 14.22
C ALA A 96 1.03 -15.17 12.94
N VAL A 97 2.33 -15.09 12.68
CA VAL A 97 2.93 -14.34 11.56
C VAL A 97 3.90 -15.20 10.77
N ARG A 98 4.05 -14.90 9.49
CA ARG A 98 5.08 -15.47 8.63
C ARG A 98 5.68 -14.41 7.73
N GLY A 99 7.01 -14.22 7.79
CA GLY A 99 7.78 -13.47 6.81
C GLY A 99 8.13 -14.36 5.62
N LEU A 100 7.98 -13.83 4.41
CA LEU A 100 8.37 -14.50 3.17
C LEU A 100 9.34 -13.61 2.40
N ASN A 101 10.39 -14.19 1.82
CA ASN A 101 11.21 -13.49 0.85
C ASN A 101 10.51 -13.45 -0.53
N VAL A 102 11.13 -12.78 -1.50
CA VAL A 102 10.54 -12.56 -2.83
C VAL A 102 10.27 -13.87 -3.59
N HIS A 103 11.14 -14.89 -3.45
CA HIS A 103 10.98 -16.19 -4.07
C HIS A 103 9.86 -17.01 -3.40
N GLU A 104 9.87 -17.05 -2.06
CA GLU A 104 8.83 -17.73 -1.28
C GLU A 104 7.46 -17.10 -1.48
N ALA A 105 7.40 -15.78 -1.59
CA ALA A 105 6.16 -15.07 -1.90
C ALA A 105 5.70 -15.27 -3.35
N GLY A 106 6.54 -15.82 -4.23
CA GLY A 106 6.22 -16.06 -5.64
C GLY A 106 6.01 -14.78 -6.45
N LEU A 107 6.68 -13.68 -6.06
CA LEU A 107 6.60 -12.39 -6.75
C LEU A 107 7.45 -12.42 -8.02
N GLN A 108 6.85 -12.16 -9.17
CA GLN A 108 7.53 -12.21 -10.47
C GLN A 108 7.32 -10.91 -11.26
N ALA A 109 8.38 -10.43 -11.91
CA ALA A 109 8.30 -9.32 -12.84
C ALA A 109 7.84 -9.84 -14.21
N GLY A 110 6.59 -9.58 -14.56
CA GLY A 110 6.03 -9.86 -15.86
C GLY A 110 6.17 -8.68 -16.84
N GLU A 111 5.84 -8.89 -18.11
CA GLU A 111 5.89 -7.85 -19.16
C GLU A 111 4.98 -6.64 -18.85
N ARG A 112 3.86 -6.86 -18.19
CA ARG A 112 2.85 -5.85 -17.87
C ARG A 112 2.80 -5.47 -16.38
N GLY A 113 3.88 -5.76 -15.62
CA GLY A 113 3.98 -5.45 -14.20
C GLY A 113 4.19 -6.68 -13.33
N LEU A 114 3.88 -6.55 -12.05
CA LEU A 114 4.03 -7.62 -11.07
C LEU A 114 3.01 -8.73 -11.33
N THR A 115 3.50 -9.96 -11.31
CA THR A 115 2.68 -11.17 -11.30
C THR A 115 2.95 -11.95 -10.02
N LEU A 116 2.06 -12.86 -9.66
CA LEU A 116 2.14 -13.62 -8.42
C LEU A 116 1.80 -15.09 -8.68
N ASN A 117 2.65 -15.99 -8.17
CA ASN A 117 2.19 -17.34 -7.88
C ASN A 117 1.52 -17.34 -6.50
N PRO A 118 0.18 -17.39 -6.41
CA PRO A 118 -0.52 -17.13 -5.17
C PRO A 118 -0.47 -18.27 -4.15
N LEU A 119 0.04 -19.44 -4.52
CA LEU A 119 -0.05 -20.65 -3.71
C LEU A 119 0.61 -20.51 -2.34
N ALA A 120 1.86 -20.03 -2.31
CA ALA A 120 2.61 -19.90 -1.06
C ALA A 120 2.03 -18.82 -0.14
N VAL A 121 1.70 -17.66 -0.70
CA VAL A 121 1.06 -16.57 0.06
C VAL A 121 -0.30 -17.00 0.60
N ARG A 122 -1.14 -17.65 -0.20
CA ARG A 122 -2.44 -18.17 0.26
C ARG A 122 -2.30 -19.26 1.32
N ALA A 123 -1.32 -20.16 1.19
CA ALA A 123 -1.03 -21.17 2.20
C ALA A 123 -0.59 -20.54 3.53
N ALA A 124 0.25 -19.51 3.49
CA ALA A 124 0.68 -18.76 4.67
C ALA A 124 -0.49 -18.00 5.31
N LEU A 125 -1.32 -17.31 4.52
CA LEU A 125 -2.52 -16.58 4.99
C LEU A 125 -3.60 -17.52 5.58
N ALA A 126 -3.60 -18.78 5.21
CA ALA A 126 -4.51 -19.77 5.81
C ALA A 126 -4.07 -20.23 7.21
N GLN A 127 -2.80 -20.03 7.56
CA GLN A 127 -2.21 -20.48 8.83
C GLN A 127 -1.85 -19.33 9.77
N CYS A 128 -1.67 -18.11 9.23
CA CYS A 128 -1.21 -16.93 9.95
C CYS A 128 -2.22 -15.79 9.82
N SER A 129 -2.32 -14.99 10.88
CA SER A 129 -3.11 -13.76 10.86
C SER A 129 -2.43 -12.65 10.07
N ILE A 130 -1.09 -12.69 10.02
CA ILE A 130 -0.27 -11.72 9.28
C ILE A 130 0.77 -12.47 8.45
N VAL A 131 0.90 -12.09 7.17
CA VAL A 131 2.01 -12.48 6.31
C VAL A 131 2.76 -11.22 5.90
N VAL A 132 4.09 -11.21 6.06
CA VAL A 132 4.94 -10.06 5.72
C VAL A 132 5.75 -10.40 4.47
N VAL A 133 5.71 -9.53 3.47
CA VAL A 133 6.43 -9.70 2.19
C VAL A 133 7.18 -8.42 1.82
N PRO A 134 8.29 -8.50 1.06
CA PRO A 134 8.95 -7.31 0.58
C PRO A 134 8.12 -6.61 -0.51
N GLY A 135 8.08 -5.27 -0.47
CA GLY A 135 7.68 -4.45 -1.61
C GLY A 135 8.86 -4.24 -2.57
N PHE A 136 8.67 -3.47 -3.64
CA PHE A 136 9.72 -3.07 -4.56
C PHE A 136 10.45 -4.20 -5.30
N LEU A 137 10.38 -5.46 -4.82
CA LEU A 137 11.12 -6.61 -5.33
C LEU A 137 10.21 -7.55 -6.12
N ALA A 138 10.79 -8.16 -7.14
CA ALA A 138 10.24 -9.30 -7.86
C ALA A 138 11.37 -10.23 -8.31
N THR A 139 11.02 -11.37 -8.90
CA THR A 139 12.00 -12.25 -9.57
C THR A 139 11.81 -12.19 -11.08
N ARG A 140 12.90 -12.25 -11.80
CA ARG A 140 12.93 -12.48 -13.26
C ARG A 140 14.00 -13.51 -13.54
N GLU A 141 13.65 -14.61 -14.21
CA GLU A 141 14.58 -15.69 -14.50
C GLU A 141 15.38 -16.15 -13.26
N GLN A 142 14.68 -16.34 -12.13
CA GLN A 142 15.24 -16.70 -10.83
C GLN A 142 16.16 -15.64 -10.17
N ARG A 143 16.36 -14.50 -10.78
CA ARG A 143 17.12 -13.39 -10.19
C ARG A 143 16.19 -12.40 -9.51
N VAL A 144 16.62 -11.83 -8.40
CA VAL A 144 15.93 -10.70 -7.77
C VAL A 144 16.11 -9.48 -8.67
N VAL A 145 15.03 -8.77 -8.89
CA VAL A 145 15.00 -7.48 -9.62
C VAL A 145 14.17 -6.47 -8.85
N THR A 146 14.50 -5.20 -9.00
CA THR A 146 13.71 -4.09 -8.44
C THR A 146 12.68 -3.58 -9.44
N LEU A 147 11.54 -3.05 -8.94
CA LEU A 147 10.42 -2.57 -9.77
C LEU A 147 10.47 -1.06 -10.04
N GLY A 148 11.62 -0.42 -9.77
CA GLY A 148 11.80 1.02 -9.94
C GLY A 148 11.28 1.86 -8.78
N ARG A 149 11.59 3.16 -8.77
CA ARG A 149 11.26 4.09 -7.68
C ARG A 149 9.74 4.10 -7.38
N GLY A 150 9.38 4.09 -6.10
CA GLY A 150 7.98 4.01 -5.66
C GLY A 150 7.34 2.63 -5.81
N GLY A 151 8.09 1.62 -6.24
CA GLY A 151 7.60 0.28 -6.55
C GLY A 151 6.87 -0.43 -5.41
N SER A 152 7.09 -0.04 -4.14
CA SER A 152 6.40 -0.69 -3.01
C SER A 152 4.90 -0.37 -2.93
N ASP A 153 4.47 0.85 -3.28
CA ASP A 153 3.04 1.20 -3.35
C ASP A 153 2.37 0.41 -4.48
N LEU A 154 3.01 0.37 -5.65
CA LEU A 154 2.53 -0.42 -6.78
C LEU A 154 2.53 -1.92 -6.48
N SER A 155 3.55 -2.44 -5.79
CA SER A 155 3.58 -3.84 -5.34
C SER A 155 2.38 -4.18 -4.47
N ALA A 156 2.05 -3.35 -3.49
CA ALA A 156 0.93 -3.57 -2.58
C ALA A 156 -0.41 -3.56 -3.31
N VAL A 157 -0.63 -2.57 -4.17
CA VAL A 157 -1.85 -2.48 -4.99
C VAL A 157 -1.97 -3.69 -5.94
N SER A 158 -0.87 -4.07 -6.60
CA SER A 158 -0.86 -5.24 -7.48
C SER A 158 -1.18 -6.53 -6.74
N LEU A 159 -0.60 -6.73 -5.54
CA LEU A 159 -0.89 -7.87 -4.68
C LEU A 159 -2.34 -7.89 -4.20
N ALA A 160 -2.90 -6.73 -3.84
CA ALA A 160 -4.30 -6.63 -3.46
C ALA A 160 -5.23 -7.06 -4.60
N ILE A 161 -4.96 -6.62 -5.82
CA ILE A 161 -5.71 -6.99 -7.02
C ILE A 161 -5.58 -8.50 -7.30
N LEU A 162 -4.35 -9.02 -7.34
CA LEU A 162 -4.07 -10.42 -7.67
C LEU A 162 -4.64 -11.42 -6.65
N LEU A 163 -4.74 -11.03 -5.39
CA LEU A 163 -5.29 -11.84 -4.31
C LEU A 163 -6.79 -11.65 -4.09
N GLY A 164 -7.39 -10.65 -4.71
CA GLY A 164 -8.80 -10.28 -4.51
C GLY A 164 -9.06 -9.72 -3.11
N ALA A 165 -8.12 -8.91 -2.58
CA ALA A 165 -8.30 -8.27 -1.28
C ALA A 165 -9.46 -7.27 -1.30
N ALA A 166 -10.11 -7.09 -0.15
CA ALA A 166 -11.22 -6.15 -0.02
C ALA A 166 -10.77 -4.69 -0.21
N ARG A 167 -9.53 -4.38 0.23
CA ARG A 167 -8.93 -3.04 0.11
C ARG A 167 -7.40 -3.12 0.21
N CYS A 168 -6.75 -2.05 -0.23
CA CYS A 168 -5.33 -1.82 -0.03
C CYS A 168 -5.14 -0.56 0.81
N GLU A 169 -4.27 -0.62 1.82
CA GLU A 169 -3.96 0.50 2.69
C GLU A 169 -2.48 0.85 2.57
N LEU A 170 -2.19 2.11 2.34
CA LEU A 170 -0.84 2.66 2.27
C LEU A 170 -0.58 3.44 3.56
N VAL A 171 0.16 2.84 4.48
CA VAL A 171 0.53 3.47 5.75
C VAL A 171 1.79 4.32 5.53
N LYS A 172 1.65 5.59 5.82
CA LYS A 172 2.64 6.65 5.65
C LYS A 172 2.91 7.32 7.00
N ASP A 173 3.83 8.27 7.02
CA ASP A 173 4.12 9.16 8.15
C ASP A 173 3.18 10.37 8.27
N VAL A 174 2.23 10.48 7.34
CA VAL A 174 1.17 11.48 7.34
C VAL A 174 -0.22 10.82 7.35
N ASP A 175 -1.21 11.53 7.85
CA ASP A 175 -2.55 10.98 8.09
C ASP A 175 -3.39 10.75 6.81
N GLY A 176 -2.94 11.22 5.67
CA GLY A 176 -3.64 11.09 4.40
C GLY A 176 -3.44 12.29 3.48
N TYR A 177 -4.39 12.56 2.61
CA TYR A 177 -4.40 13.75 1.77
C TYR A 177 -4.93 14.96 2.54
N PHE A 178 -4.29 16.10 2.39
CA PHE A 178 -4.67 17.36 3.01
C PHE A 178 -5.01 18.41 1.97
N THR A 179 -5.76 19.44 2.36
CA THR A 179 -6.10 20.57 1.51
C THR A 179 -4.90 21.42 1.11
N SER A 180 -3.83 21.39 1.90
CA SER A 180 -2.51 22.02 1.71
C SER A 180 -1.46 21.24 2.52
N ASP A 181 -0.18 21.55 2.39
CA ASP A 181 0.86 20.89 3.19
C ASP A 181 0.71 21.19 4.69
N PRO A 182 0.41 20.22 5.54
CA PRO A 182 0.21 20.45 6.98
C PRO A 182 1.48 20.88 7.73
N ASN A 183 2.66 20.70 7.13
CA ASN A 183 3.91 21.17 7.71
C ASN A 183 4.14 22.67 7.46
N VAL A 184 3.42 23.25 6.49
CA VAL A 184 3.57 24.66 6.08
C VAL A 184 2.34 25.48 6.46
N ASP A 185 1.15 24.88 6.33
CA ASP A 185 -0.14 25.55 6.56
C ASP A 185 -0.86 24.93 7.77
N ALA A 186 -0.93 25.71 8.85
CA ALA A 186 -1.65 25.31 10.08
C ALA A 186 -3.18 25.13 9.89
N HIS A 187 -3.74 25.61 8.77
CA HIS A 187 -5.17 25.45 8.42
C HIS A 187 -5.42 24.24 7.51
N ALA A 188 -4.37 23.50 7.14
CA ALA A 188 -4.49 22.28 6.37
C ALA A 188 -5.46 21.31 7.05
N SER A 189 -6.44 20.81 6.32
CA SER A 189 -7.44 19.88 6.82
C SER A 189 -7.34 18.55 6.07
N LEU A 190 -7.47 17.45 6.81
CA LEU A 190 -7.50 16.11 6.23
C LEU A 190 -8.70 15.98 5.28
N ILE A 191 -8.49 15.46 4.09
CA ILE A 191 -9.53 15.12 3.12
C ILE A 191 -9.93 13.65 3.35
N PRO A 192 -11.09 13.37 3.95
CA PRO A 192 -11.44 12.01 4.36
C PRO A 192 -11.78 11.08 3.17
N ALA A 193 -12.21 11.66 2.06
CA ALA A 193 -12.54 10.91 0.85
C ALA A 193 -12.17 11.70 -0.40
N LEU A 194 -11.58 11.01 -1.37
CA LEU A 194 -11.11 11.57 -2.63
C LEU A 194 -11.50 10.64 -3.76
N ASP A 195 -11.90 11.16 -4.91
CA ASP A 195 -12.03 10.29 -6.07
C ASP A 195 -10.66 10.01 -6.72
N PHE A 196 -10.58 8.94 -7.52
CA PHE A 196 -9.32 8.57 -8.16
C PHE A 196 -8.85 9.60 -9.19
N ASP A 197 -9.75 10.37 -9.81
CA ASP A 197 -9.37 11.38 -10.79
C ASP A 197 -8.73 12.59 -10.10
N ASP A 198 -9.25 12.98 -8.92
CA ASP A 198 -8.65 14.01 -8.09
C ASP A 198 -7.28 13.58 -7.56
N ALA A 199 -7.16 12.35 -7.07
CA ALA A 199 -5.87 11.81 -6.59
C ALA A 199 -4.82 11.72 -7.71
N LEU A 200 -5.21 11.37 -8.93
CA LEU A 200 -4.33 11.36 -10.10
C LEU A 200 -3.89 12.78 -10.47
N ARG A 201 -4.80 13.77 -10.43
CA ARG A 201 -4.45 15.18 -10.67
C ARG A 201 -3.43 15.67 -9.64
N LEU A 202 -3.65 15.40 -8.34
CA LEU A 202 -2.69 15.77 -7.30
C LEU A 202 -1.31 15.13 -7.54
N ALA A 203 -1.28 13.86 -7.97
CA ALA A 203 -0.02 13.19 -8.30
C ALA A 203 0.66 13.81 -9.55
N ASP A 204 -0.11 14.20 -10.57
CA ASP A 204 0.38 14.89 -11.77
C ASP A 204 0.87 16.31 -11.44
N ASP A 205 0.27 16.98 -10.46
CA ASP A 205 0.67 18.29 -9.93
C ASP A 205 1.87 18.21 -8.96
N GLY A 206 2.44 17.01 -8.77
CA GLY A 206 3.67 16.80 -8.03
C GLY A 206 3.49 16.42 -6.56
N CYS A 207 2.29 16.05 -6.09
CA CYS A 207 2.09 15.49 -4.76
C CYS A 207 2.74 14.09 -4.66
N PRO A 208 3.79 13.89 -3.84
CA PRO A 208 4.55 12.64 -3.81
C PRO A 208 3.92 11.57 -2.91
N LEU A 209 2.73 11.81 -2.36
CA LEU A 209 2.15 11.00 -1.29
C LEU A 209 1.92 9.54 -1.72
N VAL A 210 1.36 9.34 -2.92
CA VAL A 210 1.14 8.02 -3.51
C VAL A 210 1.62 8.01 -4.95
N GLN A 211 2.31 6.95 -5.32
CA GLN A 211 2.78 6.79 -6.69
C GLN A 211 1.62 6.76 -7.67
N ARG A 212 1.68 7.61 -8.71
CA ARG A 212 0.64 7.74 -9.76
C ARG A 212 0.20 6.39 -10.35
N GLN A 213 1.17 5.50 -10.62
CA GLN A 213 0.88 4.18 -11.19
C GLN A 213 0.08 3.29 -10.24
N ALA A 214 0.30 3.40 -8.92
CA ALA A 214 -0.47 2.68 -7.90
C ALA A 214 -1.93 3.17 -7.87
N ILE A 215 -2.14 4.49 -7.92
CA ILE A 215 -3.50 5.10 -8.01
C ILE A 215 -4.21 4.62 -9.28
N ALA A 216 -3.54 4.68 -10.43
CA ALA A 216 -4.11 4.27 -11.71
C ALA A 216 -4.46 2.77 -11.73
N ALA A 217 -3.62 1.91 -11.15
CA ALA A 217 -3.88 0.47 -11.04
C ALA A 217 -5.08 0.18 -10.13
N ALA A 218 -5.17 0.83 -8.97
CA ALA A 218 -6.30 0.70 -8.05
C ALA A 218 -7.62 1.14 -8.71
N ARG A 219 -7.60 2.29 -9.40
CA ARG A 219 -8.74 2.80 -10.19
C ARG A 219 -9.22 1.80 -11.23
N ALA A 220 -8.30 1.29 -12.05
CA ALA A 220 -8.62 0.36 -13.13
C ALA A 220 -9.24 -0.95 -12.62
N ALA A 221 -8.85 -1.38 -11.42
CA ALA A 221 -9.36 -2.59 -10.77
C ALA A 221 -10.59 -2.35 -9.90
N GLY A 222 -11.03 -1.10 -9.68
CA GLY A 222 -12.08 -0.77 -8.73
C GLY A 222 -11.73 -1.10 -7.28
N LEU A 223 -10.41 -1.17 -6.97
CA LEU A 223 -9.92 -1.49 -5.63
C LEU A 223 -9.98 -0.24 -4.73
N THR A 224 -10.64 -0.35 -3.59
CA THR A 224 -10.59 0.72 -2.57
C THR A 224 -9.15 0.88 -2.07
N LEU A 225 -8.63 2.10 -2.17
CA LEU A 225 -7.31 2.47 -1.69
C LEU A 225 -7.46 3.42 -0.49
N VAL A 226 -6.74 3.16 0.59
CA VAL A 226 -6.75 4.01 1.79
C VAL A 226 -5.34 4.52 2.02
N VAL A 227 -5.17 5.81 2.25
CA VAL A 227 -3.88 6.43 2.60
C VAL A 227 -3.99 6.97 4.01
N ARG A 228 -3.14 6.50 4.92
CA ARG A 228 -3.29 6.78 6.36
C ARG A 228 -1.95 6.72 7.10
N SER A 229 -1.91 7.23 8.32
CA SER A 229 -0.87 6.88 9.31
C SER A 229 -1.26 5.61 10.09
N LEU A 230 -0.43 5.20 11.04
CA LEU A 230 -0.76 4.08 11.94
C LEU A 230 -1.99 4.35 12.82
N THR A 231 -2.27 5.61 13.12
CA THR A 231 -3.29 6.03 14.11
C THR A 231 -4.49 6.75 13.51
N SER A 232 -4.41 7.19 12.26
CA SER A 232 -5.49 7.90 11.56
C SER A 232 -6.41 6.93 10.79
N GLU A 233 -7.66 7.30 10.56
CA GLU A 233 -8.55 6.62 9.60
C GLU A 233 -8.16 6.92 8.14
N GLY A 234 -7.51 8.06 7.91
CA GLY A 234 -6.93 8.43 6.63
C GLY A 234 -7.89 8.98 5.59
N SER A 235 -7.40 8.97 4.35
CA SER A 235 -8.14 9.33 3.14
C SER A 235 -8.50 8.09 2.35
N VAL A 236 -9.78 7.93 2.01
CA VAL A 236 -10.28 6.81 1.20
C VAL A 236 -10.40 7.26 -0.25
N LEU A 237 -9.71 6.57 -1.15
CA LEU A 237 -9.81 6.77 -2.60
C LEU A 237 -10.80 5.75 -3.17
N HIS A 238 -11.77 6.24 -3.92
CA HIS A 238 -12.83 5.42 -4.51
C HIS A 238 -13.19 5.88 -5.93
N ALA A 239 -13.95 5.08 -6.64
CA ALA A 239 -14.53 5.50 -7.92
C ALA A 239 -15.45 6.74 -7.73
N PRO A 240 -15.56 7.63 -8.72
CA PRO A 240 -16.47 8.76 -8.63
C PRO A 240 -17.86 8.28 -8.22
N ARG A 241 -18.46 8.93 -7.22
CA ARG A 241 -19.85 8.65 -6.86
C ARG A 241 -20.73 9.09 -8.03
N PRO A 242 -21.60 8.23 -8.60
CA PRO A 242 -22.53 8.67 -9.62
C PRO A 242 -23.29 9.87 -9.05
N PRO A 243 -23.57 10.92 -9.85
CA PRO A 243 -24.32 12.07 -9.39
C PRO A 243 -25.62 11.54 -8.76
N SER A 244 -25.86 11.92 -7.50
CA SER A 244 -27.12 11.62 -6.84
C SER A 244 -28.22 12.11 -7.75
N ARG A 245 -29.15 11.22 -8.16
CA ARG A 245 -30.34 11.65 -8.88
C ARG A 245 -31.02 12.69 -7.99
N VAL A 246 -30.86 13.95 -8.34
CA VAL A 246 -31.67 15.01 -7.81
C VAL A 246 -33.11 14.63 -8.26
N HIS A 247 -33.91 14.19 -7.32
CA HIS A 247 -35.32 14.07 -7.58
C HIS A 247 -35.83 15.51 -7.92
N ASP A 248 -36.00 15.72 -9.22
CA ASP A 248 -36.60 16.94 -9.75
C ASP A 248 -38.06 16.95 -9.28
N PHE A 249 -38.33 17.64 -8.17
CA PHE A 249 -39.64 17.91 -7.66
C PHE A 249 -40.31 19.09 -8.42
N SER A 250 -40.09 19.21 -9.72
CA SER A 250 -40.70 20.24 -10.54
C SER A 250 -41.61 19.65 -11.63
N THR A 251 -42.67 18.95 -11.23
CA THR A 251 -43.88 18.85 -12.08
C THR A 251 -45.06 18.36 -11.24
N SER A 252 -45.73 19.27 -10.53
CA SER A 252 -47.17 19.20 -10.34
C SER A 252 -47.68 20.50 -9.76
N ARG A 253 -48.03 21.41 -10.63
CA ARG A 253 -49.13 22.41 -10.45
C ARG A 253 -49.36 23.16 -11.76
N ARG A 254 -50.08 22.53 -12.65
CA ARG A 254 -51.01 23.23 -13.53
C ARG A 254 -52.34 22.52 -13.34
N SER A 255 -53.15 23.04 -12.45
CA SER A 255 -54.58 22.79 -12.44
C SER A 255 -55.26 23.99 -13.02
N ASP A 256 -55.97 23.74 -14.04
CA ASP A 256 -57.10 24.43 -14.63
C ASP A 256 -57.77 25.48 -13.75
N LEU A 257 -57.89 26.68 -14.32
CA LEU A 257 -58.95 27.61 -14.08
C LEU A 257 -59.29 28.23 -15.43
N SER A 258 -60.15 27.51 -16.17
CA SER A 258 -61.06 28.14 -17.17
C SER A 258 -62.48 27.78 -16.74
N THR A 259 -63.24 28.76 -16.48
CA THR A 259 -64.67 28.96 -16.69
C THR A 259 -65.29 29.74 -15.52
N PHE A 260 -65.57 30.90 -15.72
CA PHE A 260 -66.72 31.83 -15.79
C PHE A 260 -66.24 33.24 -15.62
#